data_3f43d82058928cf8ef74d2f8dd136ef2
#
_entry.id   3f43d82058928cf8ef74d2f8dd136ef2
#
_cell.length_a   1.000
_cell.length_b   1.000
_cell.length_c   1.000
_cell.angle_alpha   90.00
_cell.angle_beta   90.00
_cell.angle_gamma   90.00
#
_symmetry.space_group_name_H-M   'P 1'
#
loop_
_entity.id
_entity.type
_entity.pdbx_description
1 polymer ?
#
loop_
_entity_poly.entity_id
_entity_poly.type
_entity_poly.pdbx_seq_one_letter_code
_entity_poly.pdbx_strand_id
1 'polypeptide(L)'
;TMQLTENLTTRIAKEVKDPMVRVELVNFGVNVLGEVRNPGRVEVPGERFSILDALAAAGHLTEFGDRTNVLLIRENDGKAEYHYIDLTKSDVMSTPYYYLQQNDVVMVSPTPTRESNSRYDTNNSYRMQVVSTIVSATSVIASLIIALAIK
;
A
#
# COMPACT_ATOMS: atom_id res chain seq x y z
N THR A 1 -25.93 5.68 -6.60
CA THR A 1 -26.32 6.22 -7.93
C THR A 1 -27.70 5.72 -8.38
N MET A 2 -28.08 4.43 -8.18
CA MET A 2 -29.36 3.89 -8.62
C MET A 2 -30.59 4.73 -8.22
N GLN A 3 -30.71 5.08 -6.95
CA GLN A 3 -31.85 5.91 -6.46
C GLN A 3 -31.87 7.30 -7.11
N LEU A 4 -30.69 7.89 -7.36
CA LEU A 4 -30.60 9.19 -8.02
C LEU A 4 -30.99 9.11 -9.50
N THR A 5 -30.56 8.05 -10.20
CA THR A 5 -30.96 7.80 -11.59
C THR A 5 -32.46 7.65 -11.73
N GLU A 6 -33.09 6.85 -10.86
CA GLU A 6 -34.54 6.65 -10.86
C GLU A 6 -35.33 7.94 -10.58
N ASN A 7 -34.86 8.71 -9.58
CA ASN A 7 -35.46 10.00 -9.23
C ASN A 7 -35.34 11.01 -10.38
N LEU A 8 -34.17 11.10 -11.02
CA LEU A 8 -33.95 11.99 -12.17
C LEU A 8 -34.76 11.53 -13.37
N THR A 9 -34.81 10.21 -13.67
CA THR A 9 -35.63 9.66 -14.76
C THR A 9 -37.10 10.02 -14.58
N THR A 10 -37.64 9.86 -13.38
CA THR A 10 -39.03 10.18 -13.05
C THR A 10 -39.34 11.68 -13.22
N ARG A 11 -38.38 12.54 -12.85
CA ARG A 11 -38.55 14.01 -13.01
C ARG A 11 -38.49 14.46 -14.47
N ILE A 12 -37.56 13.91 -15.25
CA ILE A 12 -37.34 14.23 -16.64
C ILE A 12 -38.46 13.66 -17.53
N ALA A 13 -39.02 12.50 -17.19
CA ALA A 13 -40.15 11.88 -17.89
C ALA A 13 -41.42 12.74 -17.94
N LYS A 14 -41.51 13.81 -17.12
CA LYS A 14 -42.60 14.76 -17.17
C LYS A 14 -42.52 15.70 -18.37
N GLU A 15 -41.32 15.94 -18.90
CA GLU A 15 -41.04 16.89 -19.95
C GLU A 15 -40.53 16.21 -21.23
N VAL A 16 -39.91 15.04 -21.11
CA VAL A 16 -39.34 14.28 -22.22
C VAL A 16 -39.95 12.86 -22.27
N LYS A 17 -40.38 12.44 -23.43
CA LYS A 17 -40.93 11.10 -23.65
C LYS A 17 -39.77 10.07 -23.68
N ASP A 18 -39.87 9.03 -22.88
CA ASP A 18 -38.90 7.92 -22.78
C ASP A 18 -37.44 8.39 -22.52
N PRO A 19 -37.16 9.14 -21.45
CA PRO A 19 -35.83 9.61 -21.18
C PRO A 19 -34.90 8.46 -20.71
N MET A 20 -33.72 8.37 -21.30
CA MET A 20 -32.64 7.51 -20.81
C MET A 20 -31.67 8.35 -19.99
N VAL A 21 -31.68 8.14 -18.66
CA VAL A 21 -30.82 8.87 -17.73
C VAL A 21 -29.72 7.95 -17.24
N ARG A 22 -28.47 8.39 -17.40
CA ARG A 22 -27.29 7.72 -16.84
C ARG A 22 -26.58 8.68 -15.88
N VAL A 23 -26.38 8.22 -14.65
CA VAL A 23 -25.65 8.97 -13.62
C VAL A 23 -24.35 8.22 -13.33
N GLU A 24 -23.24 8.88 -13.51
CA GLU A 24 -21.91 8.34 -13.23
C GLU A 24 -21.19 9.21 -12.20
N LEU A 25 -20.42 8.59 -11.31
CA LEU A 25 -19.49 9.29 -10.45
C LEU A 25 -18.26 9.66 -11.27
N VAL A 26 -18.02 10.95 -11.42
CA VAL A 26 -16.83 11.47 -12.11
C VAL A 26 -15.72 11.66 -11.08
N ASN A 27 -14.50 11.21 -11.40
CA ASN A 27 -13.32 11.30 -10.54
C ASN A 27 -13.37 10.44 -9.26
N PHE A 28 -14.13 9.35 -9.26
CA PHE A 28 -14.02 8.37 -8.19
C PHE A 28 -12.63 7.76 -8.22
N GLY A 29 -11.90 7.87 -7.12
CA GLY A 29 -10.57 7.29 -7.00
C GLY A 29 -10.23 6.97 -5.55
N VAL A 30 -9.35 6.00 -5.38
CA VAL A 30 -8.79 5.57 -4.10
C VAL A 30 -7.27 5.68 -4.14
N ASN A 31 -6.64 5.78 -3.00
CA ASN A 31 -5.18 5.80 -2.91
C ASN A 31 -4.69 4.45 -2.39
N VAL A 32 -3.71 3.85 -3.06
CA VAL A 32 -3.06 2.62 -2.63
C VAL A 32 -1.60 2.90 -2.32
N LEU A 33 -1.17 2.60 -1.11
CA LEU A 33 0.14 2.95 -0.58
C LEU A 33 0.83 1.74 0.06
N GLY A 34 2.13 1.88 0.31
CA GLY A 34 2.94 0.87 1.01
C GLY A 34 3.51 -0.20 0.09
N GLU A 35 3.50 -1.45 0.53
CA GLU A 35 4.13 -2.58 -0.13
C GLU A 35 3.30 -3.13 -1.29
N VAL A 36 3.08 -2.30 -2.30
CA VAL A 36 2.49 -2.62 -3.61
C VAL A 36 3.46 -2.23 -4.72
N ARG A 37 3.29 -2.81 -5.91
CA ARG A 37 4.22 -2.55 -7.02
C ARG A 37 4.14 -1.13 -7.55
N ASN A 38 2.93 -0.59 -7.65
CA ASN A 38 2.66 0.74 -8.19
C ASN A 38 1.82 1.53 -7.19
N PRO A 39 2.43 2.09 -6.13
CA PRO A 39 1.70 2.92 -5.17
C PRO A 39 1.24 4.21 -5.84
N GLY A 40 0.06 4.66 -5.50
CA GLY A 40 -0.51 5.89 -6.04
C GLY A 40 -2.02 5.93 -6.01
N ARG A 41 -2.59 6.93 -6.69
CA ARG A 41 -4.01 7.05 -6.89
C ARG A 41 -4.48 6.13 -8.01
N VAL A 42 -5.51 5.36 -7.73
CA VAL A 42 -6.20 4.48 -8.69
C VAL A 42 -7.55 5.08 -9.00
N GLU A 43 -7.81 5.34 -10.28
CA GLU A 43 -9.13 5.76 -10.74
C GLU A 43 -10.08 4.57 -10.85
N VAL A 44 -11.29 4.75 -10.37
CA VAL A 44 -12.30 3.69 -10.34
C VAL A 44 -13.23 3.82 -11.55
N PRO A 45 -13.23 2.84 -12.46
CA PRO A 45 -13.98 2.93 -13.70
C PRO A 45 -15.49 2.65 -13.56
N GLY A 46 -16.01 2.49 -12.34
CA GLY A 46 -17.41 2.11 -12.11
C GLY A 46 -17.92 2.46 -10.73
N GLU A 47 -19.11 1.97 -10.41
CA GLU A 47 -19.80 2.25 -9.15
C GLU A 47 -19.34 1.37 -7.97
N ARG A 48 -18.74 0.22 -8.26
CA ARG A 48 -18.29 -0.73 -7.27
C ARG A 48 -16.83 -1.07 -7.48
N PHE A 49 -16.05 -0.90 -6.46
CA PHE A 49 -14.62 -1.17 -6.48
C PHE A 49 -14.22 -1.79 -5.15
N SER A 50 -13.71 -3.00 -5.20
CA SER A 50 -13.31 -3.72 -4.00
C SER A 50 -11.86 -3.40 -3.63
N ILE A 51 -11.48 -3.74 -2.39
CA ILE A 51 -10.09 -3.65 -1.95
C ILE A 51 -9.15 -4.53 -2.81
N LEU A 52 -9.66 -5.68 -3.29
CA LEU A 52 -8.88 -6.56 -4.17
C LEU A 52 -8.69 -5.94 -5.56
N ASP A 53 -9.70 -5.24 -6.09
CA ASP A 53 -9.57 -4.52 -7.36
C ASP A 53 -8.54 -3.39 -7.25
N ALA A 54 -8.54 -2.66 -6.12
CA ALA A 54 -7.57 -1.62 -5.85
C ALA A 54 -6.14 -2.15 -5.79
N LEU A 55 -5.94 -3.27 -5.10
CA LEU A 55 -4.63 -3.93 -5.02
C LEU A 55 -4.19 -4.51 -6.37
N ALA A 56 -5.12 -5.05 -7.16
CA ALA A 56 -4.85 -5.53 -8.51
C ALA A 56 -4.43 -4.38 -9.44
N ALA A 57 -5.14 -3.25 -9.40
CA ALA A 57 -4.81 -2.06 -10.17
C ALA A 57 -3.46 -1.44 -9.77
N ALA A 58 -3.07 -1.54 -8.49
CA ALA A 58 -1.75 -1.17 -7.99
C ALA A 58 -0.65 -2.21 -8.31
N GLY A 59 -0.92 -3.21 -9.16
CA GLY A 59 0.03 -4.24 -9.58
C GLY A 59 0.29 -5.32 -8.54
N HIS A 60 -0.65 -5.53 -7.63
CA HIS A 60 -0.59 -6.46 -6.49
C HIS A 60 0.43 -6.07 -5.40
N LEU A 61 0.38 -6.81 -4.30
CA LEU A 61 1.35 -6.68 -3.21
C LEU A 61 2.74 -7.12 -3.70
N THR A 62 3.78 -6.51 -3.14
CA THR A 62 5.14 -7.02 -3.28
C THR A 62 5.30 -8.34 -2.49
N GLU A 63 6.43 -9.02 -2.66
CA GLU A 63 6.78 -10.19 -1.86
C GLU A 63 6.92 -9.89 -0.35
N PHE A 64 7.09 -8.60 -0.03
CA PHE A 64 7.22 -8.11 1.35
C PHE A 64 5.92 -7.53 1.91
N GLY A 65 4.84 -7.48 1.12
CA GLY A 65 3.55 -6.97 1.57
C GLY A 65 2.85 -7.93 2.53
N ASP A 66 2.42 -7.41 3.67
CA ASP A 66 1.68 -8.18 4.67
C ASP A 66 0.18 -8.25 4.29
N ARG A 67 -0.26 -9.45 3.91
CA ARG A 67 -1.66 -9.74 3.53
C ARG A 67 -2.60 -9.81 4.73
N THR A 68 -2.04 -10.02 5.92
CA THR A 68 -2.83 -10.18 7.15
C THR A 68 -3.14 -8.85 7.81
N ASN A 69 -2.45 -7.78 7.39
CA ASN A 69 -2.54 -6.47 8.02
C ASN A 69 -2.60 -5.34 6.98
N VAL A 70 -3.67 -5.34 6.18
CA VAL A 70 -3.96 -4.26 5.24
C VAL A 70 -4.82 -3.21 5.94
N LEU A 71 -4.36 -1.98 6.01
CA LEU A 71 -5.06 -0.87 6.66
C LEU A 71 -5.90 -0.12 5.61
N LEU A 72 -7.19 -0.05 5.85
CA LEU A 72 -8.11 0.87 5.16
C LEU A 72 -8.33 2.10 6.04
N ILE A 73 -8.09 3.26 5.48
CA ILE A 73 -8.38 4.55 6.11
C ILE A 73 -9.53 5.18 5.33
N ARG A 74 -10.62 5.46 6.03
CA ARG A 74 -11.83 6.09 5.49
C ARG A 74 -12.14 7.37 6.27
N GLU A 75 -12.41 8.44 5.56
CA GLU A 75 -12.90 9.66 6.17
C GLU A 75 -14.43 9.66 6.17
N ASN A 76 -15.03 9.78 7.35
CA ASN A 76 -16.47 9.82 7.56
C ASN A 76 -16.79 11.05 8.43
N ASP A 77 -17.57 11.99 7.91
CA ASP A 77 -17.96 13.23 8.62
C ASP A 77 -16.78 14.01 9.24
N GLY A 78 -15.66 14.08 8.51
CA GLY A 78 -14.44 14.77 8.94
C GLY A 78 -13.63 14.01 10.01
N LYS A 79 -13.95 12.73 10.24
CA LYS A 79 -13.20 11.83 11.13
C LYS A 79 -12.59 10.70 10.35
N ALA A 80 -11.31 10.41 10.59
CA ALA A 80 -10.63 9.27 10.00
C ALA A 80 -10.96 8.00 10.81
N GLU A 81 -11.46 6.99 10.12
CA GLU A 81 -11.67 5.64 10.62
C GLU A 81 -10.58 4.71 10.08
N TYR A 82 -10.06 3.82 10.94
CA TYR A 82 -8.97 2.91 10.62
C TYR A 82 -9.44 1.47 10.76
N HIS A 83 -9.44 0.72 9.66
CA HIS A 83 -9.92 -0.65 9.62
C HIS A 83 -8.82 -1.58 9.11
N TYR A 84 -8.43 -2.53 9.97
CA TYR A 84 -7.43 -3.56 9.61
C TYR A 84 -8.15 -4.75 8.98
N ILE A 85 -7.71 -5.12 7.78
CA ILE A 85 -8.32 -6.15 6.95
C ILE A 85 -7.29 -7.25 6.70
N ASP A 86 -7.68 -8.47 7.02
CA ASP A 86 -6.90 -9.68 6.74
C ASP A 86 -7.40 -10.32 5.44
N LEU A 87 -6.61 -10.20 4.38
CA LEU A 87 -6.95 -10.73 3.05
C LEU A 87 -6.82 -12.25 2.94
N THR A 88 -6.30 -12.93 3.96
CA THR A 88 -6.16 -14.39 3.99
C THR A 88 -7.44 -15.08 4.45
N LYS A 89 -8.34 -14.33 5.06
CA LYS A 89 -9.62 -14.85 5.56
C LYS A 89 -10.66 -14.95 4.46
N SER A 90 -11.43 -16.02 4.47
CA SER A 90 -12.51 -16.28 3.50
C SER A 90 -13.70 -15.33 3.64
N ASP A 91 -13.89 -14.74 4.81
CA ASP A 91 -14.99 -13.83 5.14
C ASP A 91 -14.71 -12.36 4.77
N VAL A 92 -13.54 -12.06 4.22
CA VAL A 92 -13.14 -10.69 3.81
C VAL A 92 -14.19 -10.05 2.90
N MET A 93 -14.80 -10.82 2.00
CA MET A 93 -15.84 -10.33 1.07
C MET A 93 -17.14 -9.94 1.75
N SER A 94 -17.38 -10.45 2.97
CA SER A 94 -18.59 -10.17 3.76
C SER A 94 -18.42 -8.97 4.69
N THR A 95 -17.21 -8.39 4.75
CA THR A 95 -16.96 -7.23 5.59
C THR A 95 -17.58 -5.97 4.98
N PRO A 96 -18.10 -5.03 5.79
CA PRO A 96 -18.67 -3.77 5.29
C PRO A 96 -17.62 -2.88 4.62
N TYR A 97 -16.34 -3.18 4.83
CA TYR A 97 -15.19 -2.44 4.31
C TYR A 97 -14.58 -3.05 3.04
N TYR A 98 -15.16 -4.15 2.53
CA TYR A 98 -14.69 -4.80 1.32
C TYR A 98 -14.80 -3.90 0.08
N TYR A 99 -15.92 -3.16 -0.03
CA TYR A 99 -16.11 -2.16 -1.08
C TYR A 99 -15.60 -0.81 -0.63
N LEU A 100 -14.74 -0.26 -1.46
CA LEU A 100 -14.10 1.04 -1.22
C LEU A 100 -15.06 2.18 -1.55
N GLN A 101 -14.84 3.30 -0.87
CA GLN A 101 -15.52 4.56 -1.11
C GLN A 101 -14.55 5.59 -1.72
N GLN A 102 -15.08 6.66 -2.21
CA GLN A 102 -14.27 7.74 -2.78
C GLN A 102 -13.28 8.29 -1.75
N ASN A 103 -12.03 8.47 -2.16
CA ASN A 103 -10.91 8.95 -1.38
C ASN A 103 -10.44 8.00 -0.26
N ASP A 104 -10.94 6.77 -0.19
CA ASP A 104 -10.36 5.76 0.69
C ASP A 104 -8.86 5.61 0.44
N VAL A 105 -8.12 5.31 1.50
CA VAL A 105 -6.70 5.00 1.44
C VAL A 105 -6.48 3.55 1.88
N VAL A 106 -5.91 2.75 1.00
CA VAL A 106 -5.50 1.37 1.27
C VAL A 106 -4.00 1.36 1.47
N MET A 107 -3.54 1.01 2.66
CA MET A 107 -2.13 0.96 3.00
C MET A 107 -1.71 -0.48 3.33
N VAL A 108 -0.72 -0.99 2.59
CA VAL A 108 -0.14 -2.31 2.81
C VAL A 108 1.13 -2.16 3.63
N SER A 109 1.14 -2.75 4.82
CA SER A 109 2.31 -2.76 5.70
C SER A 109 3.37 -3.74 5.18
N PRO A 110 4.67 -3.50 5.45
CA PRO A 110 5.69 -4.49 5.20
C PRO A 110 5.60 -5.65 6.19
N THR A 111 6.02 -6.84 5.76
CA THR A 111 6.18 -7.98 6.67
C THR A 111 7.23 -7.69 7.73
N PRO A 112 7.11 -8.25 8.96
CA PRO A 112 8.09 -8.05 10.05
C PRO A 112 9.53 -8.38 9.66
N THR A 113 9.72 -9.32 8.75
CA THR A 113 11.05 -9.71 8.23
C THR A 113 11.74 -8.56 7.49
N ARG A 114 11.00 -7.81 6.68
CA ARG A 114 11.56 -6.64 5.99
C ARG A 114 11.83 -5.49 6.95
N GLU A 115 10.95 -5.27 7.89
CA GLU A 115 11.12 -4.22 8.90
C GLU A 115 12.37 -4.47 9.76
N SER A 116 12.62 -5.72 10.17
CA SER A 116 13.83 -6.10 10.89
C SER A 116 15.09 -5.99 10.04
N ASN A 117 15.04 -6.42 8.78
CA ASN A 117 16.18 -6.34 7.85
C ASN A 117 16.55 -4.88 7.54
N SER A 118 15.58 -3.99 7.37
CA SER A 118 15.84 -2.57 7.13
C SER A 118 16.56 -1.89 8.31
N ARG A 119 16.24 -2.28 9.54
CA ARG A 119 16.93 -1.81 10.75
C ARG A 119 18.29 -2.46 10.94
N TYR A 120 18.46 -3.71 10.49
CA TYR A 120 19.68 -4.49 10.67
C TYR A 120 20.77 -4.11 9.66
N ASP A 121 20.40 -3.77 8.44
CA ASP A 121 21.32 -3.55 7.32
C ASP A 121 22.18 -2.28 7.52
N THR A 122 21.61 -1.20 8.02
CA THR A 122 22.32 0.08 8.23
C THR A 122 23.35 -0.02 9.37
N ASN A 123 23.05 -0.80 10.41
CA ASN A 123 23.93 -0.90 11.58
C ASN A 123 24.99 -2.01 11.41
N ASN A 124 24.68 -3.04 10.63
CA ASN A 124 25.58 -4.17 10.41
C ASN A 124 26.63 -3.88 9.34
N SER A 125 26.28 -3.16 8.28
CA SER A 125 27.22 -2.73 7.25
C SER A 125 28.29 -1.78 7.83
N TYR A 126 27.90 -0.84 8.70
CA TYR A 126 28.85 0.03 9.39
C TYR A 126 29.78 -0.76 10.30
N ARG A 127 29.26 -1.69 11.09
CA ARG A 127 30.09 -2.55 12.00
C ARG A 127 31.06 -3.43 11.21
N MET A 128 30.63 -4.03 10.12
CA MET A 128 31.50 -4.85 9.25
C MET A 128 32.60 -3.98 8.60
N GLN A 129 32.27 -2.76 8.19
CA GLN A 129 33.23 -1.84 7.60
C GLN A 129 34.29 -1.38 8.61
N VAL A 130 33.89 -1.10 9.85
CA VAL A 130 34.81 -0.77 10.95
C VAL A 130 35.73 -1.94 11.27
N VAL A 131 35.18 -3.16 11.39
CA VAL A 131 35.97 -4.38 11.65
C VAL A 131 36.99 -4.62 10.53
N SER A 132 36.58 -4.52 9.26
CA SER A 132 37.49 -4.72 8.13
C SER A 132 38.63 -3.69 8.10
N THR A 133 38.32 -2.43 8.46
CA THR A 133 39.33 -1.37 8.53
C THR A 133 40.35 -1.62 9.65
N ILE A 134 39.89 -2.09 10.81
CA ILE A 134 40.79 -2.44 11.94
C ILE A 134 41.69 -3.63 11.57
N VAL A 135 41.13 -4.68 10.95
CA VAL A 135 41.90 -5.85 10.51
C VAL A 135 42.95 -5.47 9.47
N SER A 136 42.60 -4.60 8.54
CA SER A 136 43.56 -4.11 7.51
C SER A 136 44.68 -3.28 8.15
N ALA A 137 44.37 -2.39 9.07
CA ALA A 137 45.37 -1.56 9.76
C ALA A 137 46.34 -2.42 10.62
N THR A 138 45.79 -3.43 11.32
CA THR A 138 46.67 -4.33 12.13
C THR A 138 47.57 -5.19 11.26
N SER A 139 47.10 -5.66 10.09
CA SER A 139 47.95 -6.45 9.18
C SER A 139 49.10 -5.61 8.58
N VAL A 140 48.85 -4.34 8.27
CA VAL A 140 49.88 -3.41 7.76
C VAL A 140 50.95 -3.15 8.87
N ILE A 141 50.50 -2.91 10.09
CA ILE A 141 51.43 -2.69 11.22
C ILE A 141 52.27 -3.94 11.48
N ALA A 142 51.65 -5.14 11.46
CA ALA A 142 52.38 -6.39 11.67
C ALA A 142 53.44 -6.63 10.57
N SER A 143 53.10 -6.37 9.31
CA SER A 143 54.03 -6.52 8.20
C SER A 143 55.22 -5.55 8.30
N LEU A 144 54.98 -4.35 8.81
CA LEU A 144 56.03 -3.33 9.01
C LEU A 144 56.98 -3.71 10.14
N ILE A 145 56.46 -4.26 11.24
CA ILE A 145 57.23 -4.77 12.36
C ILE A 145 58.14 -5.94 11.92
N ILE A 146 57.57 -6.88 11.15
CA ILE A 146 58.34 -8.02 10.62
C ILE A 146 59.47 -7.52 9.71
N ALA A 147 59.17 -6.57 8.81
CA ALA A 147 60.17 -6.02 7.90
C ALA A 147 61.32 -5.29 8.61
N LEU A 148 61.04 -4.67 9.77
CA LEU A 148 62.06 -3.99 10.59
C LEU A 148 62.85 -4.99 11.47
N ALA A 149 62.27 -6.11 11.87
CA ALA A 149 62.91 -7.12 12.71
C ALA A 149 63.86 -8.08 11.95
N ILE A 150 63.72 -8.18 10.63
CA ILE A 150 64.54 -9.04 9.76
C ILE A 150 65.81 -8.31 9.23
N LYS A 151 65.95 -7.02 9.53
CA LYS A 151 67.12 -6.25 9.15
C LYS A 151 68.15 -6.18 10.25
#